data_69925afdd74217bcc3957cbf35a2433a
#
_entry.id   69925afdd74217bcc3957cbf35a2433a
#
_cell.length_a   1.000
_cell.length_b   1.000
_cell.length_c   1.000
_cell.angle_alpha   90.00
_cell.angle_beta   90.00
_cell.angle_gamma   90.00
#
_symmetry.space_group_name_H-M   'P 1'
#
loop_
_entity.id
_entity.type
_entity.pdbx_description
1 polymer ?
#
loop_
_entity_poly.entity_id
_entity_poly.type
_entity_poly.pdbx_seq_one_letter_code
_entity_poly.pdbx_strand_id
1 'polypeptide(L)'
;MQPTFNLQFRLENAYAWIYHSNEFVSPTMKKKIKSVILNENWNRLAYHYLSQAVVLLDIDESYYLVKSAFEAYKKNREHDTFTLQFVALTAVNYLNCCYHQRLSKEYALLAIDFLKILPIDPVIGFYRIIGTYYEAIFNHEDKTRNMIIEILKKSDYYTLIQDTVEQN
;
A
#
# COMPACT_ATOMS: atom_id res chain seq x y z
N MET A 1 21.98 -8.67 -4.23
CA MET A 1 21.75 -7.20 -4.35
C MET A 1 22.94 -6.48 -3.72
N GLN A 2 23.45 -5.41 -4.33
CA GLN A 2 24.63 -4.71 -3.80
C GLN A 2 24.28 -3.98 -2.49
N PRO A 3 25.16 -3.96 -1.46
CA PRO A 3 24.90 -3.29 -0.18
C PRO A 3 24.51 -1.82 -0.32
N THR A 4 25.06 -1.12 -1.30
CA THR A 4 24.77 0.29 -1.62
C THR A 4 23.33 0.49 -2.11
N PHE A 5 22.74 -0.46 -2.85
CA PHE A 5 21.35 -0.37 -3.31
C PHE A 5 20.38 -0.45 -2.13
N ASN A 6 20.58 -1.38 -1.20
CA ASN A 6 19.68 -1.52 -0.05
C ASN A 6 19.66 -0.27 0.83
N LEU A 7 20.81 0.36 1.04
CA LEU A 7 20.88 1.58 1.84
C LEU A 7 20.19 2.75 1.14
N GLN A 8 20.48 2.96 -0.15
CA GLN A 8 19.85 4.00 -0.95
C GLN A 8 18.33 3.80 -1.04
N PHE A 9 17.87 2.57 -1.30
CA PHE A 9 16.45 2.24 -1.33
C PHE A 9 15.76 2.60 0.00
N ARG A 10 16.33 2.20 1.14
CA ARG A 10 15.77 2.51 2.46
C ARG A 10 15.68 4.00 2.70
N LEU A 11 16.70 4.75 2.31
CA LEU A 11 16.74 6.20 2.50
C LEU A 11 15.68 6.89 1.63
N GLU A 12 15.67 6.65 0.32
CA GLU A 12 14.71 7.27 -0.59
C GLU A 12 13.27 6.84 -0.24
N ASN A 13 13.07 5.59 0.16
CA ASN A 13 11.77 5.09 0.62
C ASN A 13 11.29 5.78 1.91
N ALA A 14 12.17 5.95 2.90
CA ALA A 14 11.83 6.68 4.12
C ALA A 14 11.42 8.14 3.84
N TYR A 15 12.19 8.83 3.00
CA TYR A 15 11.82 10.19 2.58
C TYR A 15 10.48 10.23 1.85
N ALA A 16 10.26 9.33 0.90
CA ALA A 16 9.01 9.30 0.15
C ALA A 16 7.78 9.07 1.06
N TRP A 17 7.90 8.23 2.09
CA TRP A 17 6.84 8.01 3.07
C TRP A 17 6.63 9.21 4.01
N ILE A 18 7.70 9.88 4.46
CA ILE A 18 7.60 11.06 5.32
C ILE A 18 6.90 12.23 4.60
N TYR A 19 7.20 12.41 3.31
CA TYR A 19 6.64 13.52 2.53
C TYR A 19 5.43 13.11 1.69
N HIS A 20 5.02 11.85 1.72
CA HIS A 20 3.96 11.29 0.84
C HIS A 20 4.15 11.67 -0.63
N SER A 21 5.40 11.72 -1.07
CA SER A 21 5.79 12.20 -2.41
C SER A 21 6.99 11.42 -2.93
N ASN A 22 7.01 11.22 -4.24
CA ASN A 22 8.15 10.60 -4.94
C ASN A 22 9.07 11.62 -5.62
N GLU A 23 8.92 12.91 -5.36
CA GLU A 23 9.72 13.99 -5.97
C GLU A 23 11.21 13.85 -5.68
N PHE A 24 11.56 13.34 -4.49
CA PHE A 24 12.94 13.14 -4.06
C PHE A 24 13.52 11.79 -4.49
N VAL A 25 12.71 10.94 -5.14
CA VAL A 25 13.15 9.63 -5.61
C VAL A 25 13.89 9.76 -6.94
N SER A 26 15.13 9.28 -6.98
CA SER A 26 15.92 9.37 -8.18
C SER A 26 15.32 8.54 -9.32
N PRO A 27 15.39 9.00 -10.60
CA PRO A 27 14.94 8.22 -11.75
C PRO A 27 15.62 6.85 -11.84
N THR A 28 16.89 6.77 -11.44
CA THR A 28 17.63 5.51 -11.38
C THR A 28 17.02 4.55 -10.37
N MET A 29 16.58 5.04 -9.19
CA MET A 29 15.93 4.21 -8.18
C MET A 29 14.57 3.73 -8.67
N LYS A 30 13.72 4.60 -9.24
CA LYS A 30 12.42 4.23 -9.83
C LYS A 30 12.59 3.11 -10.87
N LYS A 31 13.55 3.24 -11.77
CA LYS A 31 13.83 2.21 -12.79
C LYS A 31 14.32 0.89 -12.17
N LYS A 32 15.21 0.98 -11.19
CA LYS A 32 15.82 -0.19 -10.56
C LYS A 32 14.81 -0.99 -9.74
N ILE A 33 13.97 -0.32 -8.95
CA ILE A 33 12.96 -1.00 -8.16
C ILE A 33 11.89 -1.67 -9.03
N LYS A 34 11.46 -1.04 -10.12
CA LYS A 34 10.57 -1.67 -11.10
C LYS A 34 11.19 -2.93 -11.69
N SER A 35 12.46 -2.87 -12.09
CA SER A 35 13.17 -4.04 -12.59
C SER A 35 13.26 -5.16 -11.56
N VAL A 36 13.54 -4.85 -10.29
CA VAL A 36 13.57 -5.85 -9.22
C VAL A 36 12.20 -6.51 -9.04
N ILE A 37 11.12 -5.74 -8.97
CA ILE A 37 9.76 -6.27 -8.81
C ILE A 37 9.38 -7.17 -9.99
N LEU A 38 9.59 -6.71 -11.21
CA LEU A 38 9.16 -7.43 -12.42
C LEU A 38 9.97 -8.69 -12.70
N ASN A 39 11.25 -8.74 -12.31
CA ASN A 39 12.10 -9.91 -12.49
C ASN A 39 11.75 -11.07 -11.54
N GLU A 40 10.99 -10.84 -10.50
CA GLU A 40 10.64 -11.83 -9.47
C GLU A 40 9.35 -12.62 -9.77
N ASN A 41 8.70 -12.37 -10.91
CA ASN A 41 7.51 -13.11 -11.38
C ASN A 41 6.39 -13.24 -10.32
N TRP A 42 6.14 -12.17 -9.55
CA TRP A 42 5.14 -12.12 -8.48
C TRP A 42 5.31 -13.23 -7.42
N ASN A 43 6.55 -13.56 -7.10
CA ASN A 43 6.85 -14.35 -5.92
C ASN A 43 6.77 -13.49 -4.63
N ARG A 44 6.98 -14.11 -3.47
CA ARG A 44 6.96 -13.43 -2.17
C ARG A 44 7.86 -12.19 -2.12
N LEU A 45 9.02 -12.23 -2.77
CA LEU A 45 9.98 -11.12 -2.78
C LEU A 45 9.45 -9.93 -3.61
N ALA A 46 8.81 -10.18 -4.76
CA ALA A 46 8.16 -9.13 -5.55
C ALA A 46 7.08 -8.41 -4.74
N TYR A 47 6.20 -9.16 -4.05
CA TYR A 47 5.18 -8.57 -3.20
C TYR A 47 5.77 -7.77 -2.04
N HIS A 48 6.85 -8.27 -1.42
CA HIS A 48 7.56 -7.56 -0.37
C HIS A 48 8.10 -6.21 -0.86
N TYR A 49 8.79 -6.20 -2.01
CA TYR A 49 9.30 -4.95 -2.57
C TYR A 49 8.18 -4.00 -2.99
N LEU A 50 7.14 -4.49 -3.65
CA LEU A 50 6.01 -3.65 -4.06
C LEU A 50 5.33 -3.01 -2.85
N SER A 51 5.11 -3.77 -1.77
CA SER A 51 4.47 -3.24 -0.57
C SER A 51 5.19 -2.03 0.03
N GLN A 52 6.51 -1.97 -0.11
CA GLN A 52 7.31 -0.84 0.37
C GLN A 52 7.45 0.26 -0.68
N ALA A 53 7.57 -0.12 -1.94
CA ALA A 53 7.98 0.78 -3.03
C ALA A 53 6.83 1.50 -3.73
N VAL A 54 5.59 1.23 -3.37
CA VAL A 54 4.42 1.84 -4.03
C VAL A 54 4.47 3.38 -4.03
N VAL A 55 5.00 3.98 -2.97
CA VAL A 55 5.17 5.43 -2.81
C VAL A 55 6.30 6.01 -3.68
N LEU A 56 7.25 5.17 -4.11
CA LEU A 56 8.42 5.60 -4.91
C LEU A 56 8.09 5.81 -6.39
N LEU A 57 6.97 5.26 -6.84
CA LEU A 57 6.58 5.21 -8.24
C LEU A 57 5.58 6.32 -8.57
N ASP A 58 5.53 6.71 -9.82
CA ASP A 58 4.46 7.57 -10.30
C ASP A 58 3.14 6.83 -10.22
N ILE A 59 2.04 7.54 -9.99
CA ILE A 59 0.77 6.89 -9.65
C ILE A 59 0.25 5.95 -10.73
N ASP A 60 0.40 6.30 -11.99
CA ASP A 60 -0.02 5.43 -13.09
C ASP A 60 0.82 4.15 -13.13
N GLU A 61 2.13 4.25 -12.89
CA GLU A 61 3.01 3.09 -12.80
C GLU A 61 2.64 2.21 -11.59
N SER A 62 2.38 2.82 -10.42
CA SER A 62 1.91 2.13 -9.22
C SER A 62 0.59 1.43 -9.49
N TYR A 63 -0.37 2.09 -10.14
CA TYR A 63 -1.66 1.49 -10.50
C TYR A 63 -1.50 0.21 -11.31
N TYR A 64 -0.70 0.25 -12.39
CA TYR A 64 -0.50 -0.93 -13.23
C TYR A 64 0.24 -2.06 -12.54
N LEU A 65 1.26 -1.75 -11.73
CA LEU A 65 1.99 -2.77 -10.97
C LEU A 65 1.12 -3.40 -9.88
N VAL A 66 0.37 -2.60 -9.12
CA VAL A 66 -0.55 -3.08 -8.09
C VAL A 66 -1.65 -3.93 -8.70
N LYS A 67 -2.25 -3.50 -9.82
CA LYS A 67 -3.23 -4.29 -10.57
C LYS A 67 -2.66 -5.63 -11.01
N SER A 68 -1.48 -5.63 -11.61
CA SER A 68 -0.79 -6.86 -12.04
C SER A 68 -0.49 -7.79 -10.87
N ALA A 69 -0.04 -7.25 -9.73
CA ALA A 69 0.20 -8.01 -8.51
C ALA A 69 -1.08 -8.69 -8.00
N PHE A 70 -2.18 -7.95 -7.95
CA PHE A 70 -3.46 -8.47 -7.48
C PHE A 70 -4.05 -9.54 -8.41
N GLU A 71 -3.91 -9.35 -9.72
CA GLU A 71 -4.32 -10.36 -10.70
C GLU A 71 -3.48 -11.63 -10.60
N ALA A 72 -2.18 -11.50 -10.42
CA ALA A 72 -1.29 -12.64 -10.23
C ALA A 72 -1.61 -13.39 -8.93
N TYR A 73 -1.89 -12.66 -7.83
CA TYR A 73 -2.32 -13.25 -6.58
C TYR A 73 -3.62 -14.06 -6.72
N LYS A 74 -4.62 -13.52 -7.42
CA LYS A 74 -5.91 -14.22 -7.65
C LYS A 74 -5.77 -15.50 -8.48
N LYS A 75 -4.81 -15.55 -9.39
CA LYS A 75 -4.57 -16.72 -10.26
C LYS A 75 -3.87 -17.86 -9.54
N ASN A 76 -3.00 -17.54 -8.58
CA ASN A 76 -2.34 -18.55 -7.76
C ASN A 76 -3.24 -18.91 -6.58
N ARG A 77 -3.48 -20.22 -6.33
CA ARG A 77 -4.37 -20.68 -5.25
C ARG A 77 -3.64 -20.96 -3.94
N GLU A 78 -2.32 -21.07 -3.99
CA GLU A 78 -1.52 -21.38 -2.81
C GLU A 78 -0.60 -20.21 -2.49
N HIS A 79 -0.86 -19.56 -1.36
CA HIS A 79 -0.05 -18.47 -0.85
C HIS A 79 0.33 -18.73 0.61
N ASP A 80 1.58 -18.45 0.93
CA ASP A 80 2.01 -18.41 2.31
C ASP A 80 1.50 -17.15 3.04
N THR A 81 1.50 -17.21 4.37
CA THR A 81 1.03 -16.12 5.23
C THR A 81 1.77 -14.79 4.97
N PHE A 82 3.06 -14.83 4.65
CA PHE A 82 3.82 -13.61 4.37
C PHE A 82 3.41 -12.97 3.04
N THR A 83 3.15 -13.78 2.02
CA THR A 83 2.61 -13.28 0.74
C THR A 83 1.26 -12.63 0.96
N LEU A 84 0.37 -13.25 1.74
CA LEU A 84 -0.92 -12.66 2.11
C LEU A 84 -0.77 -11.31 2.83
N GLN A 85 0.17 -11.20 3.78
CA GLN A 85 0.46 -9.95 4.46
C GLN A 85 0.99 -8.87 3.51
N PHE A 86 1.93 -9.23 2.63
CA PHE A 86 2.50 -8.25 1.70
C PHE A 86 1.49 -7.72 0.68
N VAL A 87 0.58 -8.56 0.17
CA VAL A 87 -0.45 -8.06 -0.75
C VAL A 87 -1.47 -7.17 -0.03
N ALA A 88 -1.85 -7.51 1.21
CA ALA A 88 -2.73 -6.66 2.01
C ALA A 88 -2.05 -5.32 2.37
N LEU A 89 -0.78 -5.35 2.75
CA LEU A 89 0.02 -4.15 3.00
C LEU A 89 0.17 -3.29 1.73
N THR A 90 0.40 -3.93 0.56
CA THR A 90 0.43 -3.21 -0.73
C THR A 90 -0.88 -2.47 -0.98
N ALA A 91 -2.02 -3.09 -0.72
CA ALA A 91 -3.32 -2.46 -0.91
C ALA A 91 -3.50 -1.24 0.01
N VAL A 92 -3.16 -1.36 1.29
CA VAL A 92 -3.26 -0.25 2.25
C VAL A 92 -2.31 0.89 1.90
N ASN A 93 -1.06 0.58 1.56
CA ASN A 93 -0.06 1.58 1.20
C ASN A 93 -0.44 2.30 -0.12
N TYR A 94 -1.03 1.58 -1.07
CA TYR A 94 -1.55 2.19 -2.28
C TYR A 94 -2.75 3.12 -2.00
N LEU A 95 -3.66 2.75 -1.08
CA LEU A 95 -4.75 3.62 -0.64
C LEU A 95 -4.24 4.90 0.03
N ASN A 96 -3.17 4.79 0.83
CA ASN A 96 -2.51 5.96 1.41
C ASN A 96 -1.96 6.89 0.31
N CYS A 97 -1.29 6.34 -0.72
CA CYS A 97 -0.84 7.13 -1.86
C CYS A 97 -2.01 7.80 -2.61
N CYS A 98 -3.12 7.08 -2.84
CA CYS A 98 -4.32 7.65 -3.48
C CYS A 98 -4.88 8.83 -2.68
N TYR A 99 -4.92 8.72 -1.35
CA TYR A 99 -5.40 9.78 -0.47
C TYR A 99 -4.51 11.04 -0.55
N HIS A 100 -3.21 10.89 -0.31
CA HIS A 100 -2.29 12.04 -0.27
C HIS A 100 -2.12 12.72 -1.63
N GLN A 101 -2.24 11.98 -2.71
CA GLN A 101 -2.23 12.53 -4.06
C GLN A 101 -3.60 13.03 -4.54
N ARG A 102 -4.62 13.01 -3.66
CA ARG A 102 -5.99 13.47 -3.94
C ARG A 102 -6.59 12.85 -5.20
N LEU A 103 -6.35 11.57 -5.38
CA LEU A 103 -6.88 10.85 -6.54
C LEU A 103 -8.39 10.59 -6.40
N SER A 104 -9.00 10.34 -7.55
CA SER A 104 -10.42 9.96 -7.57
C SER A 104 -10.63 8.56 -6.96
N LYS A 105 -11.86 8.32 -6.54
CA LYS A 105 -12.30 7.04 -5.96
C LYS A 105 -12.01 5.85 -6.89
N GLU A 106 -12.02 6.04 -8.20
CA GLU A 106 -11.78 4.98 -9.19
C GLU A 106 -10.40 4.34 -9.01
N TYR A 107 -9.37 5.13 -8.67
CA TYR A 107 -8.06 4.58 -8.34
C TYR A 107 -8.09 3.75 -7.06
N ALA A 108 -8.75 4.25 -6.02
CA ALA A 108 -8.83 3.58 -4.72
C ALA A 108 -9.62 2.26 -4.77
N LEU A 109 -10.66 2.16 -5.62
CA LEU A 109 -11.48 0.96 -5.76
C LEU A 109 -10.67 -0.28 -6.09
N LEU A 110 -9.60 -0.17 -6.85
CA LEU A 110 -8.68 -1.28 -7.13
C LEU A 110 -8.23 -2.01 -5.85
N ALA A 111 -7.82 -1.27 -4.83
CA ALA A 111 -7.31 -1.84 -3.58
C ALA A 111 -8.43 -2.14 -2.57
N ILE A 112 -9.47 -1.32 -2.52
CA ILE A 112 -10.65 -1.56 -1.67
C ILE A 112 -11.31 -2.90 -2.02
N ASP A 113 -11.60 -3.11 -3.31
CA ASP A 113 -12.24 -4.35 -3.77
C ASP A 113 -11.32 -5.55 -3.60
N PHE A 114 -10.02 -5.37 -3.78
CA PHE A 114 -9.06 -6.45 -3.56
C PHE A 114 -9.01 -6.87 -2.08
N LEU A 115 -8.96 -5.94 -1.13
CA LEU A 115 -8.98 -6.25 0.30
C LEU A 115 -10.24 -7.01 0.72
N LYS A 116 -11.39 -6.72 0.10
CA LYS A 116 -12.67 -7.40 0.39
C LYS A 116 -12.67 -8.88 0.00
N ILE A 117 -11.97 -9.23 -1.08
CA ILE A 117 -11.93 -10.61 -1.59
C ILE A 117 -10.82 -11.46 -0.97
N LEU A 118 -9.88 -10.88 -0.22
CA LEU A 118 -8.87 -11.64 0.51
C LEU A 118 -9.54 -12.56 1.54
N PRO A 119 -8.91 -13.69 1.92
CA PRO A 119 -9.47 -14.60 2.92
C PRO A 119 -9.67 -13.89 4.26
N ILE A 120 -10.61 -14.38 5.07
CA ILE A 120 -10.79 -13.92 6.45
C ILE A 120 -9.71 -14.59 7.29
N ASP A 121 -8.61 -13.88 7.52
CA ASP A 121 -7.46 -14.35 8.28
C ASP A 121 -7.06 -13.28 9.31
N PRO A 122 -6.84 -13.65 10.59
CA PRO A 122 -6.40 -12.71 11.63
C PRO A 122 -5.14 -11.94 11.27
N VAL A 123 -4.26 -12.53 10.49
CA VAL A 123 -2.97 -11.96 10.06
C VAL A 123 -3.16 -10.68 9.22
N ILE A 124 -4.27 -10.55 8.52
CA ILE A 124 -4.59 -9.36 7.72
C ILE A 124 -5.76 -8.55 8.27
N GLY A 125 -6.29 -8.92 9.44
CA GLY A 125 -7.44 -8.25 10.05
C GLY A 125 -7.24 -6.75 10.19
N PHE A 126 -6.06 -6.33 10.62
CA PHE A 126 -5.70 -4.92 10.74
C PHE A 126 -5.72 -4.19 9.38
N TYR A 127 -5.16 -4.79 8.33
CA TYR A 127 -5.17 -4.19 6.98
C TYR A 127 -6.59 -4.02 6.42
N ARG A 128 -7.51 -4.94 6.77
CA ARG A 128 -8.93 -4.82 6.40
C ARG A 128 -9.60 -3.65 7.11
N ILE A 129 -9.30 -3.42 8.39
CA ILE A 129 -9.82 -2.26 9.15
C ILE A 129 -9.33 -0.96 8.50
N ILE A 130 -8.05 -0.86 8.18
CA ILE A 130 -7.49 0.32 7.50
C ILE A 130 -8.07 0.48 6.08
N GLY A 131 -8.29 -0.62 5.36
CA GLY A 131 -8.99 -0.59 4.06
C GLY A 131 -10.40 0.00 4.17
N THR A 132 -11.17 -0.42 5.20
CA THR A 132 -12.51 0.13 5.48
C THR A 132 -12.44 1.61 5.87
N TYR A 133 -11.40 2.04 6.58
CA TYR A 133 -11.15 3.44 6.88
C TYR A 133 -11.00 4.28 5.61
N TYR A 134 -10.14 3.87 4.68
CA TYR A 134 -9.98 4.57 3.40
C TYR A 134 -11.25 4.50 2.54
N GLU A 135 -11.95 3.39 2.51
CA GLU A 135 -13.24 3.28 1.83
C GLU A 135 -14.23 4.32 2.35
N ALA A 136 -14.31 4.48 3.67
CA ALA A 136 -15.17 5.49 4.29
C ALA A 136 -14.77 6.92 3.90
N ILE A 137 -13.47 7.21 3.79
CA ILE A 137 -12.98 8.51 3.30
C ILE A 137 -13.45 8.76 1.87
N PHE A 138 -13.19 7.81 0.95
CA PHE A 138 -13.54 7.97 -0.47
C PHE A 138 -15.05 7.95 -0.74
N ASN A 139 -15.84 7.39 0.19
CA ASN A 139 -17.31 7.40 0.14
C ASN A 139 -17.94 8.56 0.90
N HIS A 140 -17.16 9.41 1.59
CA HIS A 140 -17.66 10.46 2.50
C HIS A 140 -18.57 9.92 3.62
N GLU A 141 -18.22 8.74 4.16
CA GLU A 141 -18.95 8.07 5.25
C GLU A 141 -18.37 8.47 6.61
N ASP A 142 -18.63 9.70 7.06
CA ASP A 142 -18.03 10.25 8.30
C ASP A 142 -18.31 9.39 9.54
N LYS A 143 -19.49 8.79 9.65
CA LYS A 143 -19.83 7.93 10.79
C LYS A 143 -18.91 6.71 10.87
N THR A 144 -18.72 6.00 9.77
CA THR A 144 -17.83 4.82 9.68
C THR A 144 -16.39 5.24 9.94
N ARG A 145 -15.93 6.33 9.30
CA ARG A 145 -14.61 6.89 9.50
C ARG A 145 -14.33 7.17 10.98
N ASN A 146 -15.22 7.91 11.65
CA ASN A 146 -15.03 8.31 13.03
C ASN A 146 -15.05 7.11 14.00
N MET A 147 -15.88 6.11 13.76
CA MET A 147 -15.86 4.86 14.53
C MET A 147 -14.49 4.17 14.45
N ILE A 148 -13.89 4.08 13.26
CA ILE A 148 -12.58 3.45 13.10
C ILE A 148 -11.50 4.28 13.78
N ILE A 149 -11.52 5.61 13.66
CA ILE A 149 -10.58 6.51 14.37
C ILE A 149 -10.63 6.24 15.87
N GLU A 150 -11.81 6.15 16.48
CA GLU A 150 -11.97 5.87 17.91
C GLU A 150 -11.43 4.49 18.31
N ILE A 151 -11.62 3.47 17.48
CA ILE A 151 -11.05 2.14 17.71
C ILE A 151 -9.52 2.22 17.68
N LEU A 152 -8.95 2.88 16.69
CA LEU A 152 -7.50 3.00 16.53
C LEU A 152 -6.87 3.83 17.66
N LYS A 153 -7.55 4.88 18.15
CA LYS A 153 -7.11 5.63 19.34
C LYS A 153 -7.09 4.76 20.59
N LYS A 154 -8.14 3.97 20.83
CA LYS A 154 -8.25 3.11 22.01
C LYS A 154 -7.30 1.91 22.00
N SER A 155 -6.80 1.53 20.82
CA SER A 155 -5.87 0.41 20.63
C SER A 155 -4.43 0.85 20.38
N ASP A 156 -4.11 2.13 20.56
CA ASP A 156 -2.78 2.73 20.35
C ASP A 156 -2.22 2.66 18.91
N TYR A 157 -3.13 2.47 17.92
CA TYR A 157 -2.78 2.46 16.49
C TYR A 157 -3.09 3.77 15.76
N TYR A 158 -3.51 4.83 16.47
CA TYR A 158 -3.90 6.11 15.86
C TYR A 158 -2.78 6.75 15.03
N THR A 159 -1.53 6.62 15.45
CA THR A 159 -0.38 7.18 14.73
C THR A 159 -0.26 6.71 13.28
N LEU A 160 -0.85 5.57 12.93
CA LEU A 160 -0.81 5.03 11.56
C LEU A 160 -1.76 5.74 10.59
N ILE A 161 -2.69 6.53 11.10
CA ILE A 161 -3.65 7.30 10.28
C ILE A 161 -3.66 8.79 10.65
N GLN A 162 -2.82 9.21 11.58
CA GLN A 162 -2.84 10.56 12.14
C GLN A 162 -2.71 11.64 11.06
N ASP A 163 -1.83 11.46 10.10
CA ASP A 163 -1.60 12.34 8.96
C ASP A 163 -2.85 12.54 8.09
N THR A 164 -3.71 11.53 8.00
CA THR A 164 -4.97 11.58 7.22
C THR A 164 -6.13 12.23 7.99
N VAL A 165 -6.00 12.34 9.32
CA VAL A 165 -7.02 12.97 10.18
C VAL A 165 -6.75 14.46 10.38
N GLU A 166 -5.47 14.85 10.53
CA GLU A 166 -5.06 16.22 10.85
C GLU A 166 -5.04 17.15 9.62
N GLN A 167 -5.11 16.61 8.41
CA GLN A 167 -5.17 17.39 7.16
C GLN A 167 -6.59 17.80 6.72
N ASN A 168 -7.61 17.42 7.46
CA ASN A 168 -9.01 17.81 7.28
C ASN A 168 -9.40 18.77 8.41
#